data_720e9ddcde92c4f408c2cb08b25486be
#
_entry.id   720e9ddcde92c4f408c2cb08b25486be
#
_cell.length_a   1.000
_cell.length_b   1.000
_cell.length_c   1.000
_cell.angle_alpha   90.00
_cell.angle_beta   90.00
_cell.angle_gamma   90.00
#
_symmetry.space_group_name_H-M   'P 1'
#
loop_
_entity.id
_entity.type
_entity.pdbx_description
1 polymer ?
#
loop_
_entity_poly.entity_id
_entity_poly.type
_entity_poly.pdbx_seq_one_letter_code
_entity_poly.pdbx_strand_id
1 'polypeptide(L)'
;NIIGYEYCPAEMMAKNPKYCLSLSEWKSQFTNWIIDPGNDEILLCSIFFDFDISYGNIKLSNELADHIFSLTKDNRKFYAVMGATALRNPSPLGFFRQFLVEEDGENKDYFDIKKRGITPITDAARLLILYHQVKNISNTAERFEKLAQLEPNNKELFLACAYASKV
;
A
#
# COMPACT_ATOMS: atom_id res chain seq x y z
N ASN A 1 4.98 -5.73 27.36
CA ASN A 1 5.49 -6.45 26.18
C ASN A 1 6.45 -7.57 26.61
N ILE A 2 6.00 -8.84 26.51
CA ILE A 2 6.74 -10.00 27.06
C ILE A 2 8.08 -10.25 26.31
N ILE A 3 8.14 -9.88 25.02
CA ILE A 3 9.33 -10.11 24.18
C ILE A 3 10.25 -8.88 24.05
N GLY A 4 9.99 -7.82 24.82
CA GLY A 4 10.88 -6.66 24.95
C GLY A 4 10.75 -5.56 23.89
N TYR A 5 9.94 -5.72 22.85
CA TYR A 5 9.73 -4.66 21.86
C TYR A 5 8.80 -3.56 22.40
N GLU A 6 9.06 -2.33 22.04
CA GLU A 6 8.17 -1.23 22.33
C GLU A 6 6.85 -1.33 21.52
N TYR A 7 5.80 -0.74 22.04
CA TYR A 7 4.56 -0.64 21.29
C TYR A 7 4.68 0.42 20.19
N CYS A 8 3.94 0.22 19.09
CA CYS A 8 3.91 1.19 18.00
C CYS A 8 3.46 2.56 18.52
N PRO A 9 4.26 3.64 18.36
CA PRO A 9 3.90 4.99 18.84
C PRO A 9 2.63 5.54 18.19
N ALA A 10 2.34 5.13 16.95
CA ALA A 10 1.12 5.50 16.23
C ALA A 10 -0.10 4.64 16.60
N GLU A 11 0.03 3.73 17.57
CA GLU A 11 -1.01 2.80 17.99
C GLU A 11 -1.66 1.96 16.88
N MET A 12 -0.97 1.78 15.75
CA MET A 12 -1.38 0.91 14.64
C MET A 12 -1.12 -0.54 15.02
N MET A 13 -1.97 -1.09 15.87
CA MET A 13 -1.78 -2.38 16.53
C MET A 13 -3.10 -3.12 16.72
N ALA A 14 -3.07 -4.45 16.67
CA ALA A 14 -4.23 -5.31 16.88
C ALA A 14 -4.90 -5.12 18.26
N LYS A 15 -4.17 -4.65 19.29
CA LYS A 15 -4.74 -4.36 20.61
C LYS A 15 -5.55 -3.06 20.67
N ASN A 16 -5.41 -2.18 19.68
CA ASN A 16 -6.15 -0.92 19.64
C ASN A 16 -7.62 -1.20 19.30
N PRO A 17 -8.58 -0.81 20.17
CA PRO A 17 -10.00 -1.07 19.93
C PRO A 17 -10.52 -0.52 18.60
N LYS A 18 -9.90 0.52 18.05
CA LYS A 18 -10.23 1.08 16.73
C LYS A 18 -10.09 0.06 15.59
N TYR A 19 -9.27 -0.98 15.77
CA TYR A 19 -9.00 -2.01 14.78
C TYR A 19 -9.54 -3.38 15.16
N CYS A 20 -10.22 -3.49 16.32
CA CYS A 20 -10.90 -4.70 16.77
C CYS A 20 -12.37 -4.67 16.35
N LEU A 21 -12.61 -4.62 15.05
CA LEU A 21 -13.94 -4.42 14.48
C LEU A 21 -14.54 -5.74 13.98
N SER A 22 -15.87 -5.82 14.00
CA SER A 22 -16.60 -6.89 13.31
C SER A 22 -16.44 -6.76 11.79
N LEU A 23 -16.77 -7.83 11.04
CA LEU A 23 -16.74 -7.79 9.58
C LEU A 23 -17.63 -6.69 9.01
N SER A 24 -18.81 -6.47 9.58
CA SER A 24 -19.73 -5.41 9.15
C SER A 24 -19.15 -4.01 9.38
N GLU A 25 -18.49 -3.79 10.49
CA GLU A 25 -17.81 -2.53 10.79
C GLU A 25 -16.62 -2.30 9.87
N TRP A 26 -15.81 -3.32 9.62
CA TRP A 26 -14.73 -3.23 8.63
C TRP A 26 -15.25 -2.93 7.21
N LYS A 27 -16.34 -3.58 6.78
CA LYS A 27 -16.98 -3.26 5.50
C LYS A 27 -17.44 -1.79 5.45
N SER A 28 -18.06 -1.29 6.50
CA SER A 28 -18.47 0.11 6.60
C SER A 28 -17.27 1.06 6.58
N GLN A 29 -16.20 0.73 7.28
CA GLN A 29 -14.98 1.52 7.32
C GLN A 29 -14.32 1.65 5.94
N PHE A 30 -14.14 0.54 5.23
CA PHE A 30 -13.63 0.56 3.85
C PHE A 30 -14.57 1.28 2.89
N THR A 31 -15.89 1.13 3.06
CA THR A 31 -16.86 1.87 2.25
C THR A 31 -16.65 3.37 2.39
N ASN A 32 -16.51 3.88 3.61
CA ASN A 32 -16.28 5.30 3.85
C ASN A 32 -14.98 5.78 3.21
N TRP A 33 -13.89 5.04 3.38
CA TRP A 33 -12.58 5.38 2.80
C TRP A 33 -12.55 5.38 1.27
N ILE A 34 -13.35 4.51 0.64
CA ILE A 34 -13.36 4.34 -0.83
C ILE A 34 -14.34 5.29 -1.51
N ILE A 35 -15.51 5.52 -0.90
CA ILE A 35 -16.57 6.35 -1.52
C ILE A 35 -16.25 7.83 -1.41
N ASP A 36 -15.73 8.27 -0.25
CA ASP A 36 -15.33 9.66 -0.04
C ASP A 36 -13.86 9.75 0.43
N PRO A 37 -12.91 9.50 -0.48
CA PRO A 37 -11.50 9.42 -0.15
C PRO A 37 -10.93 10.82 0.14
N GLY A 38 -10.79 11.15 1.41
CA GLY A 38 -9.92 12.22 1.90
C GLY A 38 -8.44 11.78 1.94
N ASN A 39 -7.54 12.69 2.28
CA ASN A 39 -6.10 12.38 2.31
C ASN A 39 -5.75 11.34 3.37
N ASP A 40 -6.34 11.46 4.57
CA ASP A 40 -6.08 10.55 5.69
C ASP A 40 -6.76 9.20 5.45
N GLU A 41 -7.97 9.21 4.89
CA GLU A 41 -8.73 8.02 4.53
C GLU A 41 -8.02 7.18 3.47
N ILE A 42 -7.44 7.81 2.46
CA ILE A 42 -6.67 7.13 1.41
C ILE A 42 -5.39 6.51 1.98
N LEU A 43 -4.71 7.19 2.89
CA LEU A 43 -3.53 6.64 3.56
C LEU A 43 -3.90 5.41 4.38
N LEU A 44 -4.94 5.50 5.19
CA LEU A 44 -5.45 4.37 5.98
C LEU A 44 -5.90 3.22 5.07
N CYS A 45 -6.67 3.50 4.03
CA CYS A 45 -7.10 2.50 3.05
C CYS A 45 -5.90 1.77 2.43
N SER A 46 -4.85 2.50 2.01
CA SER A 46 -3.66 1.91 1.42
C SER A 46 -2.88 1.01 2.39
N ILE A 47 -2.83 1.37 3.67
CA ILE A 47 -2.18 0.55 4.71
C ILE A 47 -3.01 -0.70 5.00
N PHE A 48 -4.31 -0.54 5.23
CA PHE A 48 -5.20 -1.63 5.60
C PHE A 48 -5.60 -2.53 4.42
N PHE A 49 -5.38 -2.10 3.18
CA PHE A 49 -5.61 -2.93 2.00
C PHE A 49 -4.71 -4.20 1.98
N ASP A 50 -3.55 -4.13 2.61
CA ASP A 50 -2.61 -5.26 2.70
C ASP A 50 -2.93 -6.21 3.86
N PHE A 51 -4.21 -6.34 4.24
CA PHE A 51 -4.59 -7.30 5.27
C PHE A 51 -4.44 -8.74 4.78
N ASP A 52 -4.06 -9.61 5.70
CA ASP A 52 -4.04 -11.05 5.50
C ASP A 52 -4.47 -11.75 6.78
N ILE A 53 -4.88 -13.02 6.67
CA ILE A 53 -5.34 -13.78 7.81
C ILE A 53 -4.16 -14.45 8.50
N SER A 54 -3.97 -14.15 9.77
CA SER A 54 -2.98 -14.84 10.61
C SER A 54 -3.55 -16.10 11.26
N TYR A 55 -4.84 -16.07 11.63
CA TYR A 55 -5.55 -17.17 12.27
C TYR A 55 -7.05 -16.97 12.21
N GLY A 56 -7.81 -18.05 12.13
CA GLY A 56 -9.27 -18.02 12.21
C GLY A 56 -9.98 -18.39 10.90
N ASN A 57 -11.14 -17.76 10.67
CA ASN A 57 -12.01 -18.11 9.56
C ASN A 57 -11.67 -17.30 8.29
N ILE A 58 -11.02 -17.93 7.32
CA ILE A 58 -10.64 -17.32 6.04
C ILE A 58 -11.83 -16.74 5.25
N LYS A 59 -13.05 -17.19 5.50
CA LYS A 59 -14.24 -16.63 4.83
C LYS A 59 -14.43 -15.16 5.16
N LEU A 60 -14.08 -14.72 6.38
CA LEU A 60 -14.20 -13.32 6.79
C LEU A 60 -13.25 -12.43 5.97
N SER A 61 -12.01 -12.88 5.78
CA SER A 61 -11.03 -12.17 4.95
C SER A 61 -11.47 -12.10 3.48
N ASN A 62 -11.95 -13.20 2.93
CA ASN A 62 -12.43 -13.24 1.55
C ASN A 62 -13.66 -12.35 1.34
N GLU A 63 -14.62 -12.34 2.27
CA GLU A 63 -15.80 -11.49 2.19
C GLU A 63 -15.44 -9.99 2.30
N LEU A 64 -14.46 -9.64 3.11
CA LEU A 64 -13.95 -8.27 3.18
C LEU A 64 -13.26 -7.87 1.88
N ALA A 65 -12.40 -8.73 1.33
CA ALA A 65 -11.75 -8.51 0.04
C ALA A 65 -12.77 -8.33 -1.08
N ASP A 66 -13.76 -9.22 -1.19
CA ASP A 66 -14.82 -9.12 -2.19
C ASP A 66 -15.59 -7.80 -2.10
N HIS A 67 -15.88 -7.35 -0.89
CA HIS A 67 -16.53 -6.06 -0.65
C HIS A 67 -15.66 -4.90 -1.16
N ILE A 68 -14.37 -4.86 -0.80
CA ILE A 68 -13.42 -3.81 -1.23
C ILE A 68 -13.32 -3.78 -2.76
N PHE A 69 -13.12 -4.94 -3.38
CA PHE A 69 -13.02 -5.03 -4.84
C PHE A 69 -14.31 -4.61 -5.56
N SER A 70 -15.48 -4.89 -4.98
CA SER A 70 -16.75 -4.42 -5.53
C SER A 70 -16.88 -2.88 -5.52
N LEU A 71 -16.35 -2.22 -4.49
CA LEU A 71 -16.38 -0.76 -4.35
C LEU A 71 -15.33 -0.04 -5.21
N THR A 72 -14.19 -0.68 -5.43
CA THR A 72 -13.10 -0.10 -6.22
C THR A 72 -13.26 -0.31 -7.71
N LYS A 73 -14.08 -1.31 -8.12
CA LYS A 73 -14.36 -1.57 -9.52
C LYS A 73 -14.93 -0.31 -10.17
N ASP A 74 -14.30 0.17 -11.25
CA ASP A 74 -14.69 1.34 -12.02
C ASP A 74 -14.72 2.67 -11.23
N ASN A 75 -14.20 2.73 -10.00
CA ASN A 75 -14.16 3.93 -9.17
C ASN A 75 -12.98 4.83 -9.54
N ARG A 76 -13.14 5.62 -10.61
CA ARG A 76 -12.10 6.53 -11.11
C ARG A 76 -11.66 7.58 -10.08
N LYS A 77 -12.59 8.11 -9.26
CA LYS A 77 -12.26 9.09 -8.22
C LYS A 77 -11.29 8.49 -7.22
N PHE A 78 -11.58 7.29 -6.72
CA PHE A 78 -10.72 6.59 -5.77
C PHE A 78 -9.31 6.37 -6.33
N TYR A 79 -9.19 5.83 -7.55
CA TYR A 79 -7.89 5.60 -8.18
C TYR A 79 -7.12 6.90 -8.46
N ALA A 80 -7.81 7.99 -8.84
CA ALA A 80 -7.18 9.28 -9.05
C ALA A 80 -6.57 9.84 -7.76
N VAL A 81 -7.30 9.76 -6.62
CA VAL A 81 -6.81 10.24 -5.33
C VAL A 81 -5.67 9.34 -4.81
N MET A 82 -5.81 8.01 -4.93
CA MET A 82 -4.77 7.06 -4.53
C MET A 82 -3.48 7.25 -5.35
N GLY A 83 -3.60 7.45 -6.66
CA GLY A 83 -2.47 7.73 -7.55
C GLY A 83 -1.80 9.07 -7.23
N ALA A 84 -2.60 10.13 -7.02
CA ALA A 84 -2.07 11.43 -6.61
C ALA A 84 -1.32 11.35 -5.28
N THR A 85 -1.79 10.52 -4.34
CA THR A 85 -1.12 10.31 -3.04
C THR A 85 0.20 9.56 -3.21
N ALA A 86 0.24 8.51 -4.03
CA ALA A 86 1.47 7.77 -4.34
C ALA A 86 2.54 8.68 -5.00
N LEU A 87 2.10 9.62 -5.86
CA LEU A 87 2.98 10.57 -6.54
C LEU A 87 3.46 11.75 -5.66
N ARG A 88 2.95 11.90 -4.44
CA ARG A 88 3.45 12.92 -3.50
C ARG A 88 4.87 12.67 -3.01
N ASN A 89 5.30 11.42 -3.02
CA ASN A 89 6.67 11.08 -2.71
C ASN A 89 7.60 11.64 -3.79
N PRO A 90 8.57 12.51 -3.44
CA PRO A 90 9.44 13.11 -4.43
C PRO A 90 10.30 12.05 -5.12
N SER A 91 10.65 12.32 -6.38
CA SER A 91 11.60 11.49 -7.11
C SER A 91 12.86 11.22 -6.28
N PRO A 92 13.42 10.01 -6.29
CA PRO A 92 14.71 9.74 -5.67
C PRO A 92 15.87 10.46 -6.35
N LEU A 93 15.67 10.91 -7.60
CA LEU A 93 16.70 11.53 -8.43
C LEU A 93 16.40 13.00 -8.66
N GLY A 94 17.43 13.82 -8.52
CA GLY A 94 17.42 15.22 -8.94
C GLY A 94 17.55 15.40 -10.45
N PHE A 95 17.59 16.65 -10.89
CA PHE A 95 17.63 17.01 -12.31
C PHE A 95 18.82 16.39 -13.06
N PHE A 96 19.97 16.27 -12.40
CA PHE A 96 21.19 15.66 -12.98
C PHE A 96 21.32 14.16 -12.66
N ARG A 97 20.23 13.49 -12.30
CA ARG A 97 20.18 12.06 -11.93
C ARG A 97 21.01 11.66 -10.70
N GLN A 98 21.45 12.65 -9.89
CA GLN A 98 22.04 12.37 -8.57
C GLN A 98 20.94 11.99 -7.57
N PHE A 99 21.26 11.14 -6.59
CA PHE A 99 20.36 10.87 -5.48
C PHE A 99 20.13 12.14 -4.65
N LEU A 100 18.85 12.41 -4.35
CA LEU A 100 18.47 13.51 -3.47
C LEU A 100 18.58 13.04 -2.02
N VAL A 101 19.54 13.59 -1.29
CA VAL A 101 19.74 13.34 0.14
C VAL A 101 18.92 14.31 0.98
N GLU A 102 18.74 14.01 2.27
CA GLU A 102 18.10 14.94 3.20
C GLU A 102 19.02 16.14 3.46
N GLU A 103 18.43 17.36 3.44
CA GLU A 103 19.18 18.61 3.56
C GLU A 103 19.36 19.07 5.01
N ASP A 104 18.46 18.62 5.91
CA ASP A 104 18.39 19.05 7.30
C ASP A 104 18.22 17.87 8.28
N GLY A 105 18.46 18.13 9.57
CA GLY A 105 18.22 17.19 10.67
C GLY A 105 19.36 16.20 10.90
N GLU A 106 19.08 15.18 11.74
CA GLU A 106 20.07 14.15 12.13
C GLU A 106 20.50 13.25 10.97
N ASN A 107 19.70 13.18 9.90
CA ASN A 107 19.97 12.36 8.72
C ASN A 107 20.44 13.20 7.52
N LYS A 108 21.03 14.38 7.78
CA LYS A 108 21.60 15.22 6.71
C LYS A 108 22.63 14.41 5.91
N ASP A 109 22.63 14.62 4.59
CA ASP A 109 23.49 13.94 3.62
C ASP A 109 23.23 12.42 3.45
N TYR A 110 22.18 11.87 4.10
CA TYR A 110 21.75 10.49 3.90
C TYR A 110 20.60 10.42 2.89
N PHE A 111 20.62 9.36 2.09
CA PHE A 111 19.50 9.03 1.21
C PHE A 111 18.46 8.19 1.96
N ASP A 112 17.24 8.70 2.11
CA ASP A 112 16.14 7.94 2.69
C ASP A 112 15.58 6.92 1.69
N ILE A 113 16.16 5.72 1.71
CA ILE A 113 15.76 4.63 0.82
C ILE A 113 14.31 4.19 1.05
N LYS A 114 13.82 4.27 2.29
CA LYS A 114 12.43 3.91 2.61
C LYS A 114 11.46 4.88 1.96
N LYS A 115 11.64 6.18 2.17
CA LYS A 115 10.76 7.24 1.69
C LYS A 115 10.82 7.43 0.18
N ARG A 116 12.04 7.39 -0.39
CA ARG A 116 12.30 7.75 -1.80
C ARG A 116 12.45 6.54 -2.74
N GLY A 117 12.69 5.35 -2.18
CA GLY A 117 12.84 4.11 -2.95
C GLY A 117 11.69 3.12 -2.71
N ILE A 118 11.61 2.58 -1.50
CA ILE A 118 10.69 1.46 -1.20
C ILE A 118 9.23 1.90 -1.23
N THR A 119 8.89 3.03 -0.57
CA THR A 119 7.49 3.49 -0.45
C THR A 119 6.84 3.72 -1.82
N PRO A 120 7.43 4.47 -2.77
CA PRO A 120 6.83 4.67 -4.09
C PRO A 120 6.59 3.37 -4.86
N ILE A 121 7.52 2.43 -4.78
CA ILE A 121 7.40 1.10 -5.43
C ILE A 121 6.25 0.32 -4.82
N THR A 122 6.15 0.30 -3.49
CA THR A 122 5.09 -0.41 -2.78
C THR A 122 3.71 0.19 -3.07
N ASP A 123 3.60 1.52 -3.07
CA ASP A 123 2.34 2.22 -3.34
C ASP A 123 1.90 2.03 -4.81
N ALA A 124 2.84 2.05 -5.76
CA ALA A 124 2.55 1.73 -7.15
C ALA A 124 2.05 0.28 -7.32
N ALA A 125 2.68 -0.68 -6.65
CA ALA A 125 2.24 -2.07 -6.69
C ALA A 125 0.81 -2.25 -6.16
N ARG A 126 0.49 -1.60 -5.02
CA ARG A 126 -0.86 -1.62 -4.42
C ARG A 126 -1.90 -1.03 -5.36
N LEU A 127 -1.63 0.15 -5.88
CA LEU A 127 -2.54 0.85 -6.80
C LEU A 127 -2.84 0.00 -8.04
N LEU A 128 -1.80 -0.50 -8.69
CA LEU A 128 -1.92 -1.22 -9.95
C LEU A 128 -2.59 -2.58 -9.77
N ILE A 129 -2.25 -3.33 -8.73
CA ILE A 129 -2.85 -4.64 -8.46
C ILE A 129 -4.35 -4.50 -8.13
N LEU A 130 -4.71 -3.44 -7.41
CA LEU A 130 -6.09 -3.11 -7.10
C LEU A 130 -6.86 -2.68 -8.37
N TYR A 131 -6.25 -1.86 -9.21
CA TYR A 131 -6.82 -1.44 -10.49
C TYR A 131 -7.11 -2.63 -11.42
N HIS A 132 -6.21 -3.60 -11.48
CA HIS A 132 -6.39 -4.85 -12.22
C HIS A 132 -7.30 -5.87 -11.53
N GLN A 133 -7.90 -5.52 -10.38
CA GLN A 133 -8.83 -6.40 -9.64
C GLN A 133 -8.21 -7.77 -9.27
N VAL A 134 -6.90 -7.80 -9.00
CA VAL A 134 -6.20 -9.02 -8.60
C VAL A 134 -6.21 -9.17 -7.09
N LYS A 135 -6.68 -10.32 -6.63
CA LYS A 135 -6.85 -10.65 -5.20
C LYS A 135 -5.73 -11.57 -4.70
N ASN A 136 -5.60 -11.64 -3.39
CA ASN A 136 -4.77 -12.64 -2.69
C ASN A 136 -3.27 -12.59 -3.02
N ILE A 137 -2.75 -11.40 -3.34
CA ILE A 137 -1.31 -11.16 -3.48
C ILE A 137 -0.95 -9.99 -2.57
N SER A 138 -0.25 -10.27 -1.46
CA SER A 138 0.19 -9.26 -0.49
C SER A 138 1.65 -8.84 -0.67
N ASN A 139 2.49 -9.69 -1.27
CA ASN A 139 3.90 -9.41 -1.50
C ASN A 139 4.12 -8.46 -2.68
N THR A 140 4.94 -7.41 -2.50
CA THR A 140 5.18 -6.38 -3.52
C THR A 140 5.85 -6.94 -4.78
N ALA A 141 6.83 -7.82 -4.64
CA ALA A 141 7.51 -8.42 -5.78
C ALA A 141 6.56 -9.32 -6.59
N GLU A 142 5.76 -10.15 -5.92
CA GLU A 142 4.76 -11.01 -6.56
C GLU A 142 3.68 -10.18 -7.29
N ARG A 143 3.29 -9.03 -6.74
CA ARG A 143 2.39 -8.09 -7.41
C ARG A 143 2.96 -7.62 -8.74
N PHE A 144 4.22 -7.20 -8.77
CA PHE A 144 4.87 -6.78 -10.01
C PHE A 144 5.09 -7.93 -10.99
N GLU A 145 5.41 -9.12 -10.53
CA GLU A 145 5.48 -10.31 -11.39
C GLU A 145 4.12 -10.61 -12.03
N LYS A 146 3.03 -10.46 -11.27
CA LYS A 146 1.67 -10.59 -11.80
C LYS A 146 1.31 -9.49 -12.80
N LEU A 147 1.66 -8.24 -12.51
CA LEU A 147 1.46 -7.10 -13.41
C LEU A 147 2.25 -7.26 -14.72
N ALA A 148 3.45 -7.81 -14.68
CA ALA A 148 4.25 -8.13 -15.88
C ALA A 148 3.57 -9.15 -16.81
N GLN A 149 2.68 -10.00 -16.26
CA GLN A 149 1.87 -10.94 -17.06
C GLN A 149 0.62 -10.24 -17.64
N LEU A 150 0.03 -9.30 -16.89
CA LEU A 150 -1.21 -8.61 -17.28
C LEU A 150 -0.95 -7.48 -18.30
N GLU A 151 0.20 -6.84 -18.22
CA GLU A 151 0.59 -5.74 -19.10
C GLU A 151 1.93 -6.02 -19.82
N PRO A 152 1.91 -6.78 -20.92
CA PRO A 152 3.13 -7.17 -21.62
C PRO A 152 3.98 -5.99 -22.11
N ASN A 153 3.36 -4.85 -22.42
CA ASN A 153 4.07 -3.64 -22.87
C ASN A 153 4.94 -3.01 -21.77
N ASN A 154 4.62 -3.26 -20.51
CA ASN A 154 5.34 -2.76 -19.34
C ASN A 154 6.13 -3.86 -18.61
N LYS A 155 6.24 -5.04 -19.22
CA LYS A 155 6.81 -6.24 -18.59
C LYS A 155 8.20 -6.02 -18.00
N GLU A 156 9.10 -5.42 -18.76
CA GLU A 156 10.50 -5.21 -18.31
C GLU A 156 10.55 -4.25 -17.11
N LEU A 157 9.75 -3.18 -17.13
CA LEU A 157 9.64 -2.25 -16.02
C LEU A 157 9.13 -2.95 -14.75
N PHE A 158 8.07 -3.74 -14.87
CA PHE A 158 7.51 -4.44 -13.72
C PHE A 158 8.45 -5.52 -13.16
N LEU A 159 9.17 -6.22 -14.01
CA LEU A 159 10.19 -7.17 -13.55
C LEU A 159 11.37 -6.47 -12.86
N ALA A 160 11.77 -5.29 -13.31
CA ALA A 160 12.77 -4.48 -12.60
C ALA A 160 12.28 -4.01 -11.23
N CYS A 161 11.00 -3.58 -11.11
CA CYS A 161 10.38 -3.25 -9.83
C CYS A 161 10.26 -4.46 -8.89
N ALA A 162 9.92 -5.63 -9.44
CA ALA A 162 9.89 -6.88 -8.66
C ALA A 162 11.28 -7.23 -8.11
N TYR A 163 12.32 -7.10 -8.92
CA TYR A 163 13.69 -7.31 -8.49
C TYR A 163 14.11 -6.33 -7.39
N ALA A 164 13.87 -5.03 -7.60
CA ALA A 164 14.18 -3.99 -6.62
C ALA A 164 13.46 -4.17 -5.27
N SER A 165 12.32 -4.87 -5.27
CA SER A 165 11.56 -5.16 -4.04
C SER A 165 12.08 -6.37 -3.26
N LYS A 166 13.03 -7.15 -3.82
CA LYS A 166 13.64 -8.34 -3.20
C LYS A 166 15.01 -8.07 -2.58
N VAL A 167 15.63 -6.96 -2.95
CA VAL A 167 16.96 -6.53 -2.53
C VAL A 167 16.85 -5.59 -1.34
#